data_d56cb0650df2ac48f7b12325a2f72835
#
_entry.id   d56cb0650df2ac48f7b12325a2f72835
#
_cell.length_a   1.000
_cell.length_b   1.000
_cell.length_c   1.000
_cell.angle_alpha   90.00
_cell.angle_beta   90.00
_cell.angle_gamma   90.00
#
_symmetry.space_group_name_H-M   'P 1'
#
loop_
_entity.id
_entity.type
_entity.pdbx_description
1 polymer ?
#
loop_
_entity_poly.entity_id
_entity_poly.type
_entity_poly.pdbx_seq_one_letter_code
_entity_poly.pdbx_strand_id
1 'polypeptide(L)'
;MYQEVLGTWPTHNRFILISCDDQYLNKYFPRFYKTFTEKWQLPIHVHVIDPSQQSREHLKRLNVSHTYCVTDNSILKWPYSYVTYCQAQRFILLGHRILQTQSVIVADVDAYALKEPSEDQRQTLCKDMAFTIHNGRLMATFCHFHPSRRKIAQMAAETMTDHLRNTDMIGVDQTVIKKYF
;
A
#
# COMPACT_ATOMS: atom_id res chain seq x y z
N MET A 1 -12.07 -6.84 12.90
CA MET A 1 -11.49 -5.77 13.75
C MET A 1 -10.23 -5.34 13.05
N TYR A 2 -10.12 -4.07 12.64
CA TYR A 2 -8.89 -3.54 12.05
C TYR A 2 -7.84 -3.42 13.16
N GLN A 3 -6.59 -3.73 12.81
CA GLN A 3 -5.46 -3.54 13.70
C GLN A 3 -5.33 -2.05 14.07
N GLU A 4 -4.86 -1.76 15.27
CA GLU A 4 -4.57 -0.39 15.68
C GLU A 4 -3.47 0.20 14.80
N VAL A 5 -3.76 1.31 14.17
CA VAL A 5 -2.84 2.04 13.30
C VAL A 5 -2.50 3.37 13.97
N LEU A 6 -1.23 3.55 14.29
CA LEU A 6 -0.69 4.73 14.94
C LEU A 6 -0.01 5.65 13.92
N GLY A 7 0.17 6.92 14.24
CA GLY A 7 0.89 7.89 13.41
C GLY A 7 -0.01 8.92 12.76
N THR A 8 0.48 9.54 11.68
CA THR A 8 -0.19 10.66 11.01
C THR A 8 -0.68 10.24 9.64
N TRP A 9 -1.99 10.26 9.46
CA TRP A 9 -2.64 9.97 8.19
C TRP A 9 -2.43 11.07 7.16
N PRO A 10 -2.43 10.75 5.84
CA PRO A 10 -2.27 11.76 4.80
C PRO A 10 -3.50 12.67 4.74
N THR A 11 -3.26 13.96 4.53
CA THR A 11 -4.31 14.99 4.39
C THR A 11 -4.62 15.33 2.94
N HIS A 12 -3.81 14.83 2.00
CA HIS A 12 -3.96 15.09 0.58
C HIS A 12 -5.09 14.26 -0.04
N ASN A 13 -5.84 14.85 -0.96
CA ASN A 13 -6.90 14.15 -1.68
C ASN A 13 -6.40 13.02 -2.60
N ARG A 14 -5.12 13.08 -3.00
CA ARG A 14 -4.44 12.04 -3.79
C ARG A 14 -3.02 11.86 -3.30
N PHE A 15 -2.59 10.62 -3.16
CA PHE A 15 -1.23 10.28 -2.73
C PHE A 15 -0.86 8.84 -3.12
N ILE A 16 0.42 8.51 -3.00
CA ILE A 16 0.94 7.16 -3.17
C ILE A 16 1.05 6.50 -1.79
N LEU A 17 0.42 5.34 -1.62
CA LEU A 17 0.50 4.50 -0.43
C LEU A 17 1.47 3.35 -0.67
N ILE A 18 2.46 3.23 0.19
CA ILE A 18 3.31 2.04 0.29
C ILE A 18 3.19 1.44 1.69
N SER A 19 3.38 0.12 1.78
CA SER A 19 3.47 -0.57 3.06
C SER A 19 4.64 -1.55 3.02
N CYS A 20 5.44 -1.56 4.07
CA CYS A 20 6.59 -2.45 4.21
C CYS A 20 7.00 -2.60 5.69
N ASP A 21 7.85 -3.58 5.97
CA ASP A 21 8.53 -3.68 7.24
C ASP A 21 9.72 -2.72 7.32
N ASP A 22 10.36 -2.70 8.49
CA ASP A 22 11.51 -1.85 8.78
C ASP A 22 12.72 -2.15 7.87
N GLN A 23 12.95 -3.43 7.54
CA GLN A 23 14.07 -3.84 6.69
C GLN A 23 13.88 -3.35 5.24
N TYR A 24 12.70 -3.55 4.67
CA TYR A 24 12.36 -3.08 3.31
C TYR A 24 12.32 -1.56 3.25
N LEU A 25 11.84 -0.89 4.28
CA LEU A 25 11.90 0.57 4.38
C LEU A 25 13.33 1.08 4.21
N ASN A 26 14.25 0.58 5.01
CA ASN A 26 15.63 1.03 5.01
C ASN A 26 16.35 0.70 3.68
N LYS A 27 16.01 -0.42 3.05
CA LYS A 27 16.66 -0.89 1.82
C LYS A 27 16.16 -0.19 0.56
N TYR A 28 14.85 0.00 0.42
CA TYR A 28 14.23 0.40 -0.85
C TYR A 28 13.63 1.78 -0.85
N PHE A 29 13.12 2.26 0.30
CA PHE A 29 12.42 3.54 0.37
C PHE A 29 13.25 4.75 -0.08
N PRO A 30 14.56 4.87 0.18
CA PRO A 30 15.33 6.02 -0.30
C PRO A 30 15.28 6.18 -1.83
N ARG A 31 15.38 5.06 -2.58
CA ARG A 31 15.27 5.09 -4.04
C ARG A 31 13.84 5.35 -4.50
N PHE A 32 12.85 4.70 -3.86
CA PHE A 32 11.44 4.93 -4.12
C PHE A 32 11.11 6.41 -3.94
N TYR A 33 11.39 6.97 -2.78
CA TYR A 33 11.11 8.35 -2.42
C TYR A 33 11.72 9.32 -3.44
N LYS A 34 13.01 9.19 -3.71
CA LYS A 34 13.72 10.04 -4.67
C LYS A 34 13.03 10.01 -6.05
N THR A 35 12.85 8.83 -6.62
CA THR A 35 12.37 8.69 -8.00
C THR A 35 10.90 9.11 -8.16
N PHE A 36 10.04 8.78 -7.20
CA PHE A 36 8.63 9.18 -7.27
C PHE A 36 8.43 10.66 -6.98
N THR A 37 9.17 11.24 -6.05
CA THR A 37 9.10 12.69 -5.77
C THR A 37 9.57 13.50 -6.97
N GLU A 38 10.67 13.09 -7.61
CA GLU A 38 11.21 13.79 -8.78
C GLU A 38 10.31 13.66 -10.02
N LYS A 39 9.71 12.47 -10.25
CA LYS A 39 9.02 12.17 -11.49
C LYS A 39 7.49 12.32 -11.42
N TRP A 40 6.90 11.91 -10.31
CA TRP A 40 5.43 11.89 -10.18
C TRP A 40 4.87 13.07 -9.41
N GLN A 41 5.67 13.70 -8.56
CA GLN A 41 5.33 14.90 -7.76
C GLN A 41 4.03 14.71 -6.94
N LEU A 42 3.76 13.47 -6.53
CA LEU A 42 2.63 13.14 -5.67
C LEU A 42 3.11 12.96 -4.23
N PRO A 43 2.31 13.37 -3.25
CA PRO A 43 2.57 13.06 -1.85
C PRO A 43 2.70 11.54 -1.65
N ILE A 44 3.60 11.14 -0.77
CA ILE A 44 3.82 9.74 -0.40
C ILE A 44 3.36 9.54 1.03
N HIS A 45 2.61 8.48 1.27
CA HIS A 45 2.26 7.98 2.59
C HIS A 45 2.89 6.61 2.80
N VAL A 46 3.61 6.46 3.91
CA VAL A 46 4.31 5.22 4.26
C VAL A 46 3.63 4.56 5.44
N HIS A 47 3.21 3.32 5.29
CA HIS A 47 2.80 2.48 6.41
C HIS A 47 3.93 1.50 6.75
N VAL A 48 4.42 1.54 7.98
CA VAL A 48 5.52 0.68 8.41
C VAL A 48 5.04 -0.33 9.44
N ILE A 49 5.38 -1.58 9.20
CA ILE A 49 5.10 -2.70 10.10
C ILE A 49 6.31 -2.89 10.98
N ASP A 50 6.11 -2.94 12.29
CA ASP A 50 7.15 -3.09 13.32
C ASP A 50 8.33 -2.11 13.16
N PRO A 51 8.10 -0.79 13.02
CA PRO A 51 9.17 0.15 12.76
C PRO A 51 10.11 0.31 13.95
N SER A 52 11.41 0.35 13.69
CA SER A 52 12.40 0.81 14.67
C SER A 52 12.20 2.29 14.99
N GLN A 53 12.74 2.74 16.12
CA GLN A 53 12.74 4.16 16.46
C GLN A 53 13.48 4.97 15.38
N GLN A 54 14.60 4.46 14.89
CA GLN A 54 15.41 5.11 13.84
C GLN A 54 14.58 5.35 12.56
N SER A 55 13.81 4.36 12.12
CA SER A 55 12.96 4.49 10.94
C SER A 55 11.85 5.52 11.11
N ARG A 56 11.21 5.56 12.28
CA ARG A 56 10.21 6.61 12.60
C ARG A 56 10.81 8.01 12.58
N GLU A 57 11.98 8.19 13.15
CA GLU A 57 12.69 9.47 13.14
C GLU A 57 13.15 9.86 11.74
N HIS A 58 13.57 8.89 10.92
CA HIS A 58 13.94 9.12 9.53
C HIS A 58 12.74 9.65 8.71
N LEU A 59 11.58 9.01 8.80
CA LEU A 59 10.36 9.46 8.11
C LEU A 59 9.90 10.86 8.56
N LYS A 60 10.00 11.15 9.86
CA LYS A 60 9.72 12.50 10.39
C LYS A 60 10.65 13.56 9.80
N ARG A 61 11.95 13.28 9.68
CA ARG A 61 12.93 14.22 9.09
C ARG A 61 12.65 14.49 7.61
N LEU A 62 12.16 13.51 6.88
CA LEU A 62 11.77 13.68 5.47
C LEU A 62 10.42 14.38 5.30
N ASN A 63 9.73 14.70 6.40
CA ASN A 63 8.37 15.27 6.40
C ASN A 63 7.37 14.46 5.57
N VAL A 64 7.53 13.13 5.60
CA VAL A 64 6.64 12.19 4.92
C VAL A 64 5.53 11.77 5.88
N SER A 65 4.28 11.85 5.44
CA SER A 65 3.18 11.32 6.24
C SER A 65 3.35 9.81 6.42
N HIS A 66 3.24 9.34 7.65
CA HIS A 66 3.44 7.92 7.93
C HIS A 66 2.56 7.42 9.06
N THR A 67 2.14 6.17 8.88
CA THR A 67 1.48 5.39 9.92
C THR A 67 2.27 4.11 10.19
N TYR A 68 2.01 3.46 11.30
CA TYR A 68 2.64 2.21 11.64
C TYR A 68 1.73 1.32 12.48
N CYS A 69 2.01 0.04 12.46
CA CYS A 69 1.38 -0.95 13.32
C CYS A 69 2.43 -1.89 13.91
N VAL A 70 2.04 -2.57 14.97
CA VAL A 70 2.79 -3.72 15.51
C VAL A 70 2.14 -4.98 14.97
N THR A 71 2.96 -5.95 14.60
CA THR A 71 2.47 -7.21 14.04
C THR A 71 1.48 -7.91 14.96
N ASP A 72 0.33 -8.26 14.44
CA ASP A 72 -0.62 -9.11 15.15
C ASP A 72 -0.20 -10.59 15.04
N ASN A 73 0.47 -11.06 16.06
CA ASN A 73 0.93 -12.45 16.12
C ASN A 73 -0.20 -13.49 16.01
N SER A 74 -1.44 -13.12 16.26
CA SER A 74 -2.58 -14.02 16.08
C SER A 74 -2.84 -14.37 14.61
N ILE A 75 -2.34 -13.53 13.69
CA ILE A 75 -2.44 -13.72 12.24
C ILE A 75 -1.23 -14.52 11.71
N LEU A 76 -0.09 -14.50 12.41
CA LEU A 76 1.15 -15.14 11.98
C LEU A 76 1.18 -16.63 12.35
N LYS A 77 0.25 -17.42 11.85
CA LYS A 77 0.16 -18.85 12.16
C LYS A 77 0.99 -19.75 11.24
N TRP A 78 1.46 -19.22 10.10
CA TRP A 78 2.03 -20.00 9.00
C TRP A 78 3.45 -19.53 8.65
N PRO A 79 4.32 -20.37 8.08
CA PRO A 79 5.72 -20.05 7.78
C PRO A 79 5.92 -18.77 6.95
N TYR A 80 5.02 -18.48 6.02
CA TYR A 80 5.11 -17.30 5.14
C TYR A 80 4.16 -16.16 5.52
N SER A 81 3.47 -16.30 6.67
CA SER A 81 2.41 -15.36 7.05
C SER A 81 2.92 -13.92 7.22
N TYR A 82 4.16 -13.73 7.71
CA TYR A 82 4.73 -12.38 7.86
C TYR A 82 4.93 -11.67 6.52
N VAL A 83 5.51 -12.35 5.52
CA VAL A 83 5.72 -11.78 4.17
C VAL A 83 4.37 -11.43 3.53
N THR A 84 3.44 -12.38 3.59
CA THR A 84 2.08 -12.19 3.05
C THR A 84 1.34 -11.06 3.79
N TYR A 85 1.51 -10.96 5.10
CA TYR A 85 0.98 -9.89 5.92
C TYR A 85 1.50 -8.52 5.46
N CYS A 86 2.83 -8.38 5.28
CA CYS A 86 3.45 -7.15 4.80
C CYS A 86 2.93 -6.75 3.41
N GLN A 87 2.78 -7.71 2.50
CA GLN A 87 2.25 -7.47 1.16
C GLN A 87 0.78 -7.04 1.16
N ALA A 88 -0.04 -7.64 2.04
CA ALA A 88 -1.47 -7.36 2.11
C ALA A 88 -1.81 -6.02 2.79
N GLN A 89 -0.96 -5.52 3.69
CA GLN A 89 -1.26 -4.36 4.54
C GLN A 89 -1.66 -3.11 3.76
N ARG A 90 -1.01 -2.81 2.64
CA ARG A 90 -1.38 -1.66 1.80
C ARG A 90 -2.82 -1.72 1.29
N PHE A 91 -3.34 -2.92 1.03
CA PHE A 91 -4.72 -3.12 0.60
C PHE A 91 -5.70 -3.18 1.79
N ILE A 92 -5.28 -3.75 2.91
CA ILE A 92 -6.06 -3.74 4.15
C ILE A 92 -6.29 -2.29 4.62
N LEU A 93 -5.28 -1.44 4.51
CA LEU A 93 -5.39 -0.02 4.82
C LEU A 93 -6.41 0.72 3.96
N LEU A 94 -6.59 0.33 2.69
CA LEU A 94 -7.62 0.93 1.83
C LEU A 94 -9.04 0.78 2.41
N GLY A 95 -9.28 -0.26 3.20
CA GLY A 95 -10.53 -0.44 3.94
C GLY A 95 -10.70 0.52 5.12
N HIS A 96 -9.64 1.21 5.55
CA HIS A 96 -9.71 2.14 6.67
C HIS A 96 -10.52 3.39 6.31
N ARG A 97 -11.47 3.77 7.17
CA ARG A 97 -12.42 4.87 6.93
C ARG A 97 -11.77 6.20 6.53
N ILE A 98 -10.57 6.49 7.03
CA ILE A 98 -9.86 7.74 6.73
C ILE A 98 -9.45 7.81 5.26
N LEU A 99 -9.08 6.67 4.64
CA LEU A 99 -8.66 6.62 3.25
C LEU A 99 -9.82 6.53 2.24
N GLN A 100 -11.05 6.30 2.70
CA GLN A 100 -12.21 6.08 1.83
C GLN A 100 -12.68 7.31 1.06
N THR A 101 -12.22 8.49 1.44
CA THR A 101 -12.54 9.76 0.77
C THR A 101 -11.43 10.25 -0.16
N GLN A 102 -10.32 9.51 -0.24
CA GLN A 102 -9.11 9.92 -0.95
C GLN A 102 -8.83 9.01 -2.14
N SER A 103 -8.19 9.58 -3.16
CA SER A 103 -7.67 8.85 -4.32
C SER A 103 -6.31 8.27 -3.96
N VAL A 104 -6.19 6.95 -3.93
CA VAL A 104 -4.99 6.27 -3.43
C VAL A 104 -4.33 5.46 -4.54
N ILE A 105 -3.05 5.71 -4.77
CA ILE A 105 -2.20 4.88 -5.62
C ILE A 105 -1.41 3.95 -4.70
N VAL A 106 -1.69 2.66 -4.75
CA VAL A 106 -0.93 1.65 -4.01
C VAL A 106 0.27 1.24 -4.83
N ALA A 107 1.45 1.22 -4.23
CA ALA A 107 2.68 0.80 -4.88
C ALA A 107 3.53 -0.12 -3.99
N ASP A 108 4.37 -0.95 -4.62
CA ASP A 108 5.42 -1.69 -3.91
C ASP A 108 6.58 -0.74 -3.57
N VAL A 109 7.16 -0.87 -2.38
CA VAL A 109 8.26 -0.01 -1.91
C VAL A 109 9.54 -0.20 -2.72
N ASP A 110 9.73 -1.35 -3.36
CA ASP A 110 10.87 -1.67 -4.23
C ASP A 110 10.66 -1.23 -5.70
N ALA A 111 9.50 -0.67 -6.02
CA ALA A 111 9.25 0.00 -7.29
C ALA A 111 10.09 1.31 -7.42
N TYR A 112 10.31 1.76 -8.64
CA TYR A 112 10.93 3.06 -8.89
C TYR A 112 10.39 3.67 -10.18
N ALA A 113 10.27 4.99 -10.18
CA ALA A 113 9.80 5.75 -11.32
C ALA A 113 10.95 6.04 -12.29
N LEU A 114 10.88 5.49 -13.51
CA LEU A 114 11.89 5.74 -14.55
C LEU A 114 11.65 7.07 -15.29
N LYS A 115 10.38 7.44 -15.44
CA LYS A 115 9.93 8.63 -16.15
C LYS A 115 8.70 9.24 -15.52
N GLU A 116 8.38 10.44 -15.91
CA GLU A 116 7.11 11.08 -15.57
C GLU A 116 5.93 10.29 -16.13
N PRO A 117 4.78 10.30 -15.45
CA PRO A 117 3.57 9.72 -16.00
C PRO A 117 3.18 10.44 -17.29
N SER A 118 2.85 9.67 -18.34
CA SER A 118 2.29 10.24 -19.58
C SER A 118 0.93 10.87 -19.31
N GLU A 119 0.45 11.69 -20.24
CA GLU A 119 -0.89 12.29 -20.14
C GLU A 119 -1.99 11.23 -20.03
N ASP A 120 -1.91 10.15 -20.80
CA ASP A 120 -2.84 9.03 -20.70
C ASP A 120 -2.83 8.37 -19.33
N GLN A 121 -1.63 8.22 -18.72
CA GLN A 121 -1.51 7.70 -17.36
C GLN A 121 -2.13 8.67 -16.34
N ARG A 122 -1.90 9.98 -16.49
CA ARG A 122 -2.50 11.01 -15.62
C ARG A 122 -4.03 10.98 -15.72
N GLN A 123 -4.56 10.87 -16.93
CA GLN A 123 -6.01 10.75 -17.16
C GLN A 123 -6.58 9.44 -16.61
N THR A 124 -5.86 8.34 -16.74
CA THR A 124 -6.25 7.04 -16.16
C THR A 124 -6.34 7.12 -14.62
N LEU A 125 -5.44 7.85 -13.98
CA LEU A 125 -5.50 8.09 -12.52
C LEU A 125 -6.65 9.01 -12.08
N CYS A 126 -7.37 9.63 -13.02
CA CYS A 126 -8.61 10.37 -12.74
C CYS A 126 -9.86 9.48 -12.86
N LYS A 127 -9.72 8.25 -13.35
CA LYS A 127 -10.81 7.28 -13.47
C LYS A 127 -11.01 6.53 -12.16
N ASP A 128 -12.06 5.75 -12.10
CA ASP A 128 -12.49 5.03 -10.92
C ASP A 128 -11.42 4.08 -10.36
N MET A 129 -10.74 3.34 -11.24
CA MET A 129 -9.69 2.38 -10.86
C MET A 129 -8.73 2.14 -12.03
N ALA A 130 -7.48 1.84 -11.70
CA ALA A 130 -6.47 1.46 -12.66
C ALA A 130 -5.52 0.41 -12.06
N PHE A 131 -5.08 -0.53 -12.88
CA PHE A 131 -4.18 -1.61 -12.50
C PHE A 131 -3.07 -1.76 -13.53
N THR A 132 -1.91 -2.20 -13.05
CA THR A 132 -0.84 -2.63 -13.94
C THR A 132 -1.14 -4.03 -14.47
N ILE A 133 -1.01 -4.21 -15.79
CA ILE A 133 -1.05 -5.51 -16.44
C ILE A 133 0.33 -5.84 -16.98
N HIS A 134 0.87 -6.99 -16.59
CA HIS A 134 2.13 -7.52 -17.11
C HIS A 134 1.92 -8.93 -17.66
N ASN A 135 2.28 -9.14 -18.93
CA ASN A 135 2.08 -10.42 -19.64
C ASN A 135 0.64 -10.96 -19.50
N GLY A 136 -0.36 -10.09 -19.65
CA GLY A 136 -1.78 -10.45 -19.52
C GLY A 136 -2.26 -10.75 -18.10
N ARG A 137 -1.42 -10.54 -17.08
CA ARG A 137 -1.76 -10.74 -15.67
C ARG A 137 -1.92 -9.41 -14.96
N LEU A 138 -3.00 -9.27 -14.22
CA LEU A 138 -3.20 -8.13 -13.33
C LEU A 138 -2.17 -8.22 -12.20
N MET A 139 -1.48 -7.10 -11.94
CA MET A 139 -0.43 -6.99 -10.93
C MET A 139 -0.87 -6.07 -9.80
N ALA A 140 -0.68 -6.51 -8.56
CA ALA A 140 -0.92 -5.71 -7.36
C ALA A 140 0.19 -4.70 -7.05
N THR A 141 1.26 -4.66 -7.89
CA THR A 141 2.45 -3.83 -7.66
C THR A 141 2.22 -2.34 -7.82
N PHE A 142 1.23 -1.96 -8.63
CA PHE A 142 0.86 -0.56 -8.83
C PHE A 142 -0.61 -0.48 -9.23
N CYS A 143 -1.44 0.00 -8.31
CA CYS A 143 -2.90 0.06 -8.47
C CYS A 143 -3.43 1.42 -8.01
N HIS A 144 -4.45 1.94 -8.69
CA HIS A 144 -5.14 3.17 -8.30
C HIS A 144 -6.57 2.86 -7.85
N PHE A 145 -6.98 3.47 -6.76
CA PHE A 145 -8.32 3.37 -6.18
C PHE A 145 -8.93 4.77 -6.00
N HIS A 146 -10.05 4.99 -6.64
CA HIS A 146 -10.81 6.22 -6.50
C HIS A 146 -11.88 6.07 -5.39
N PRO A 147 -12.25 7.14 -4.69
CA PRO A 147 -13.28 7.10 -3.62
C PRO A 147 -14.62 6.50 -4.04
N SER A 148 -15.01 6.61 -5.31
CA SER A 148 -16.24 5.99 -5.85
C SER A 148 -16.26 4.46 -5.68
N ARG A 149 -15.08 3.83 -5.57
CA ARG A 149 -14.90 2.37 -5.43
C ARG A 149 -14.60 1.93 -4.00
N ARG A 150 -14.86 2.78 -3.00
CA ARG A 150 -14.59 2.50 -1.58
C ARG A 150 -15.18 1.19 -1.08
N LYS A 151 -16.38 0.80 -1.53
CA LYS A 151 -17.00 -0.47 -1.14
C LYS A 151 -16.18 -1.68 -1.60
N ILE A 152 -15.65 -1.63 -2.82
CA ILE A 152 -14.82 -2.70 -3.36
C ILE A 152 -13.49 -2.77 -2.60
N ALA A 153 -12.86 -1.63 -2.33
CA ALA A 153 -11.63 -1.58 -1.53
C ALA A 153 -11.85 -2.14 -0.12
N GLN A 154 -12.99 -1.84 0.51
CA GLN A 154 -13.37 -2.39 1.81
C GLN A 154 -13.57 -3.92 1.76
N MET A 155 -14.32 -4.43 0.79
CA MET A 155 -14.53 -5.87 0.60
C MET A 155 -13.21 -6.61 0.34
N ALA A 156 -12.31 -6.03 -0.45
CA ALA A 156 -10.98 -6.58 -0.69
C ALA A 156 -10.16 -6.63 0.61
N ALA A 157 -10.17 -5.57 1.41
CA ALA A 157 -9.48 -5.50 2.70
C ALA A 157 -10.00 -6.57 3.69
N GLU A 158 -11.31 -6.74 3.79
CA GLU A 158 -11.95 -7.77 4.62
C GLU A 158 -11.55 -9.16 4.16
N THR A 159 -11.63 -9.44 2.86
CA THR A 159 -11.25 -10.74 2.29
C THR A 159 -9.76 -11.03 2.51
N MET A 160 -8.86 -10.05 2.35
CA MET A 160 -7.44 -10.22 2.64
C MET A 160 -7.20 -10.55 4.11
N THR A 161 -7.90 -9.84 5.01
CA THR A 161 -7.81 -10.10 6.46
C THR A 161 -8.24 -11.54 6.80
N ASP A 162 -9.31 -12.02 6.19
CA ASP A 162 -9.78 -13.40 6.38
C ASP A 162 -8.80 -14.43 5.83
N HIS A 163 -8.23 -14.18 4.66
CA HIS A 163 -7.20 -15.06 4.10
C HIS A 163 -5.95 -15.15 4.99
N LEU A 164 -5.47 -14.02 5.52
CA LEU A 164 -4.32 -14.01 6.43
C LEU A 164 -4.55 -14.85 7.70
N ARG A 165 -5.80 -14.94 8.17
CA ARG A 165 -6.17 -15.73 9.34
C ARG A 165 -6.31 -17.23 9.06
N ASN A 166 -6.68 -17.60 7.85
CA ASN A 166 -7.20 -18.93 7.54
C ASN A 166 -6.34 -19.70 6.54
N THR A 167 -5.35 -19.07 5.88
CA THR A 167 -4.56 -19.74 4.83
C THR A 167 -3.08 -19.38 4.91
N ASP A 168 -2.23 -20.32 4.48
CA ASP A 168 -0.80 -20.11 4.25
C ASP A 168 -0.56 -19.90 2.76
N MET A 169 -0.99 -18.76 2.25
CA MET A 169 -0.89 -18.46 0.81
C MET A 169 0.00 -17.23 0.59
N ILE A 170 1.08 -17.41 -0.15
CA ILE A 170 1.87 -16.29 -0.68
C ILE A 170 1.08 -15.62 -1.82
N GLY A 171 1.12 -14.28 -1.90
CA GLY A 171 0.43 -13.53 -2.94
C GLY A 171 -1.09 -13.43 -2.76
N VAL A 172 -1.55 -13.42 -1.51
CA VAL A 172 -2.95 -13.17 -1.15
C VAL A 172 -3.47 -11.89 -1.80
N ASP A 173 -2.66 -10.84 -1.84
CA ASP A 173 -2.98 -9.57 -2.49
C ASP A 173 -3.33 -9.76 -3.98
N GLN A 174 -2.51 -10.53 -4.73
CA GLN A 174 -2.77 -10.85 -6.14
C GLN A 174 -4.08 -11.64 -6.31
N THR A 175 -4.34 -12.61 -5.44
CA THR A 175 -5.52 -13.47 -5.50
C THR A 175 -6.79 -12.66 -5.21
N VAL A 176 -6.77 -11.83 -4.18
CA VAL A 176 -7.92 -11.01 -3.79
C VAL A 176 -8.19 -9.92 -4.83
N ILE A 177 -7.15 -9.24 -5.32
CA ILE A 177 -7.31 -8.24 -6.36
C ILE A 177 -7.96 -8.83 -7.60
N LYS A 178 -7.53 -10.00 -8.07
CA LYS A 178 -8.16 -10.69 -9.22
C LYS A 178 -9.63 -11.05 -9.00
N LYS A 179 -10.04 -11.29 -7.75
CA LYS A 179 -11.43 -11.65 -7.43
C LYS A 179 -12.38 -10.46 -7.58
N TYR A 180 -11.90 -9.25 -7.29
CA TYR A 180 -12.75 -8.05 -7.26
C TYR A 180 -12.59 -7.16 -8.49
N PHE A 181 -11.63 -7.46 -9.36
CA PHE A 181 -11.24 -6.67 -10.52
C PHE A 181 -10.91 -7.52 -11.75
#